data_80bcdba9627722252880b2ce3549177d
#
_entry.id   80bcdba9627722252880b2ce3549177d
#
_cell.length_a   1.000
_cell.length_b   1.000
_cell.length_c   1.000
_cell.angle_alpha   90.00
_cell.angle_beta   90.00
_cell.angle_gamma   90.00
#
_symmetry.space_group_name_H-M   'P 1'
#
loop_
_entity.id
_entity.type
_entity.pdbx_description
1 polymer ?
#
loop_
_entity_poly.entity_id
_entity_poly.type
_entity_poly.pdbx_seq_one_letter_code
_entity_poly.pdbx_strand_id
1 'polypeptide(L)'
;MESRPTILVIDDEPANIEIVSAVLEEDYDICFALSGEQALEVAHASRPDLILLDVVMPGIDGYQLCRLLKADPQLCDVPVIFATALGDDEAELRGLAVGAIDYVTKPIRPATLQRRVRNHVQMKRMRDQLA
;
A
#
# COMPACT_ATOMS: atom_id res chain seq x y z
N MET A 1 6.64 22.65 9.53
CA MET A 1 6.26 21.41 10.21
C MET A 1 5.79 20.39 9.19
N GLU A 2 6.39 19.24 9.16
CA GLU A 2 5.97 18.21 8.23
C GLU A 2 4.64 17.60 8.67
N SER A 3 3.72 17.43 7.72
CA SER A 3 2.49 16.71 7.98
C SER A 3 2.80 15.23 8.19
N ARG A 4 1.93 14.55 8.91
CA ARG A 4 2.06 13.10 9.07
C ARG A 4 1.91 12.43 7.70
N PRO A 5 2.68 11.39 7.41
CA PRO A 5 2.50 10.65 6.18
C PRO A 5 1.12 9.99 6.13
N THR A 6 0.57 9.91 4.94
CA THR A 6 -0.73 9.26 4.71
C THR A 6 -0.51 7.88 4.09
N ILE A 7 -1.15 6.88 4.68
CA ILE A 7 -1.12 5.51 4.18
C ILE A 7 -2.51 5.15 3.66
N LEU A 8 -2.59 4.68 2.44
CA LEU A 8 -3.83 4.16 1.87
C LEU A 8 -3.83 2.64 2.01
N VAL A 9 -4.82 2.10 2.70
CA VAL A 9 -4.98 0.66 2.90
C VAL A 9 -6.12 0.17 2.01
N ILE A 10 -5.82 -0.75 1.12
CA ILE A 10 -6.80 -1.29 0.16
C ILE A 10 -7.01 -2.78 0.45
N ASP A 11 -8.19 -3.12 0.91
CA ASP A 11 -8.56 -4.50 1.25
C ASP A 11 -10.09 -4.57 1.23
N ASP A 12 -10.63 -5.65 0.72
CA ASP A 12 -12.08 -5.82 0.65
C ASP A 12 -12.71 -6.24 1.98
N GLU A 13 -11.90 -6.63 2.96
CA GLU A 13 -12.36 -7.00 4.30
C GLU A 13 -12.10 -5.89 5.31
N PRO A 14 -13.16 -5.25 5.84
CA PRO A 14 -12.99 -4.18 6.83
C PRO A 14 -12.19 -4.59 8.07
N ALA A 15 -12.30 -5.87 8.49
CA ALA A 15 -11.56 -6.36 9.65
C ALA A 15 -10.04 -6.25 9.43
N ASN A 16 -9.57 -6.53 8.23
CA ASN A 16 -8.13 -6.41 7.91
C ASN A 16 -7.69 -4.95 7.95
N ILE A 17 -8.53 -4.04 7.47
CA ILE A 17 -8.24 -2.60 7.51
C ILE A 17 -8.12 -2.14 8.97
N GLU A 18 -8.99 -2.61 9.85
CA GLU A 18 -8.93 -2.27 11.28
C GLU A 18 -7.64 -2.75 11.93
N ILE A 19 -7.20 -3.97 11.60
CA ILE A 19 -5.95 -4.53 12.13
C ILE A 19 -4.75 -3.67 11.70
N VAL A 20 -4.66 -3.35 10.42
CA VAL A 20 -3.57 -2.55 9.88
C VAL A 20 -3.61 -1.13 10.45
N SER A 21 -4.80 -0.53 10.54
CA SER A 21 -4.95 0.81 11.08
C SER A 21 -4.50 0.89 12.54
N ALA A 22 -4.84 -0.11 13.35
CA ALA A 22 -4.43 -0.15 14.74
C ALA A 22 -2.90 -0.20 14.90
N VAL A 23 -2.20 -0.85 13.94
CA VAL A 23 -0.74 -0.93 13.95
C VAL A 23 -0.09 0.40 13.55
N LEU A 24 -0.70 1.13 12.62
CA LEU A 24 -0.07 2.29 11.97
C LEU A 24 -0.60 3.65 12.40
N GLU A 25 -1.76 3.72 13.05
CA GLU A 25 -2.44 4.99 13.30
C GLU A 25 -1.69 5.96 14.23
N GLU A 26 -0.78 5.45 15.04
CA GLU A 26 0.01 6.30 15.94
C GLU A 26 0.92 7.26 15.17
N ASP A 27 1.47 6.80 14.06
CA ASP A 27 2.48 7.55 13.30
C ASP A 27 1.97 8.08 11.96
N TYR A 28 0.83 7.58 11.46
CA TYR A 28 0.36 7.88 10.12
C TYR A 28 -1.12 8.22 10.11
N ASP A 29 -1.50 9.06 9.15
CA ASP A 29 -2.91 9.24 8.81
C ASP A 29 -3.33 8.10 7.90
N ILE A 30 -4.43 7.44 8.22
CA ILE A 30 -4.88 6.26 7.47
C ILE A 30 -6.13 6.60 6.68
N CYS A 31 -6.11 6.30 5.39
CA CYS A 31 -7.31 6.26 4.58
C CYS A 31 -7.45 4.84 4.01
N PHE A 32 -8.62 4.49 3.55
CA PHE A 32 -8.88 3.12 3.10
C PHE A 32 -9.81 3.09 1.91
N ALA A 33 -9.76 1.96 1.19
CA ALA A 33 -10.68 1.63 0.11
C ALA A 33 -11.00 0.15 0.17
N LEU A 34 -12.23 -0.20 -0.20
CA LEU A 34 -12.71 -1.58 -0.14
C LEU A 34 -12.76 -2.26 -1.50
N SER A 35 -12.40 -1.56 -2.56
CA SER A 35 -12.39 -2.10 -3.93
C SER A 35 -11.35 -1.37 -4.77
N GLY A 36 -11.02 -1.94 -5.94
CA GLY A 36 -10.07 -1.32 -6.86
C GLY A 36 -10.60 0.01 -7.41
N GLU A 37 -11.88 0.08 -7.73
CA GLU A 37 -12.49 1.31 -8.24
C GLU A 37 -12.46 2.42 -7.20
N GLN A 38 -12.83 2.11 -5.97
CA GLN A 38 -12.78 3.07 -4.88
C GLN A 38 -11.35 3.50 -4.60
N ALA A 39 -10.40 2.58 -4.74
CA ALA A 39 -8.99 2.85 -4.45
C ALA A 39 -8.41 3.96 -5.32
N LEU A 40 -8.74 3.96 -6.61
CA LEU A 40 -8.25 5.00 -7.52
C LEU A 40 -8.77 6.38 -7.13
N GLU A 41 -10.05 6.49 -6.79
CA GLU A 41 -10.63 7.74 -6.32
C GLU A 41 -9.98 8.23 -5.04
N VAL A 42 -9.84 7.34 -4.06
CA VAL A 42 -9.24 7.70 -2.77
C VAL A 42 -7.77 8.07 -2.94
N ALA A 43 -7.04 7.36 -3.78
CA ALA A 43 -5.62 7.66 -4.03
C ALA A 43 -5.44 9.06 -4.64
N HIS A 44 -6.26 9.42 -5.61
CA HIS A 44 -6.20 10.77 -6.20
C HIS A 44 -6.57 11.85 -5.20
N ALA A 45 -7.57 11.60 -4.36
CA ALA A 45 -8.03 12.59 -3.38
C ALA A 45 -7.04 12.76 -2.22
N SER A 46 -6.49 11.67 -1.72
CA SER A 46 -5.64 11.68 -0.52
C SER A 46 -4.17 11.89 -0.78
N ARG A 47 -3.70 11.56 -1.99
CA ARG A 47 -2.29 11.59 -2.35
C ARG A 47 -1.39 10.91 -1.32
N PRO A 48 -1.55 9.57 -1.18
CA PRO A 48 -0.85 8.85 -0.10
C PRO A 48 0.66 8.81 -0.32
N ASP A 49 1.37 8.66 0.78
CA ASP A 49 2.83 8.45 0.75
C ASP A 49 3.18 6.99 0.55
N LEU A 50 2.24 6.09 0.78
CA LEU A 50 2.42 4.66 0.61
C LEU A 50 1.05 3.99 0.48
N ILE A 51 0.98 2.94 -0.32
CA ILE A 51 -0.22 2.13 -0.50
C ILE A 51 0.05 0.71 -0.04
N LEU A 52 -0.78 0.22 0.88
CA LEU A 52 -0.78 -1.18 1.29
C LEU A 52 -1.97 -1.86 0.60
N LEU A 53 -1.70 -2.85 -0.21
CA LEU A 53 -2.66 -3.39 -1.18
C LEU A 53 -2.80 -4.90 -1.04
N ASP A 54 -4.02 -5.36 -0.76
CA ASP A 54 -4.32 -6.80 -0.76
C ASP A 54 -4.27 -7.35 -2.18
N VAL A 55 -3.67 -8.52 -2.33
CA VAL A 55 -3.55 -9.19 -3.63
C VAL A 55 -4.90 -9.75 -4.08
N VAL A 56 -5.65 -10.36 -3.16
CA VAL A 56 -6.88 -11.08 -3.49
C VAL A 56 -8.09 -10.23 -3.17
N MET A 57 -8.73 -9.69 -4.22
CA MET A 57 -9.95 -8.90 -4.11
C MET A 57 -10.90 -9.26 -5.24
N PRO A 58 -12.23 -9.19 -5.02
CA PRO A 58 -13.18 -9.40 -6.10
C PRO A 58 -13.14 -8.24 -7.10
N GLY A 59 -13.43 -8.54 -8.36
CA GLY A 59 -13.36 -7.55 -9.44
C GLY A 59 -11.91 -7.33 -9.87
N ILE A 60 -11.43 -6.10 -9.77
CA ILE A 60 -10.03 -5.78 -10.08
C ILE A 60 -9.18 -6.32 -8.94
N ASP A 61 -8.28 -7.28 -9.23
CA ASP A 61 -7.38 -7.81 -8.22
C ASP A 61 -6.21 -6.84 -7.94
N GLY A 62 -5.43 -7.17 -6.89
CA GLY A 62 -4.33 -6.32 -6.47
C GLY A 62 -3.27 -6.10 -7.54
N TYR A 63 -2.97 -7.11 -8.34
CA TYR A 63 -1.98 -6.98 -9.41
C TYR A 63 -2.45 -6.02 -10.50
N GLN A 64 -3.69 -6.15 -10.92
CA GLN A 64 -4.28 -5.25 -11.92
C GLN A 64 -4.32 -3.81 -11.40
N LEU A 65 -4.73 -3.64 -10.16
CA LEU A 65 -4.78 -2.31 -9.54
C LEU A 65 -3.39 -1.69 -9.46
N CYS A 66 -2.38 -2.47 -9.09
CA CYS A 66 -1.01 -1.99 -9.03
C CYS A 66 -0.53 -1.48 -10.40
N ARG A 67 -0.86 -2.20 -11.47
CA ARG A 67 -0.53 -1.75 -12.83
C ARG A 67 -1.19 -0.41 -13.14
N LEU A 68 -2.45 -0.24 -12.78
CA LEU A 68 -3.17 1.01 -12.99
C LEU A 68 -2.54 2.16 -12.22
N LEU A 69 -2.15 1.92 -10.96
CA LEU A 69 -1.49 2.92 -10.14
C LEU A 69 -0.14 3.33 -10.74
N LYS A 70 0.64 2.36 -11.21
CA LYS A 70 1.96 2.62 -11.79
C LYS A 70 1.89 3.27 -13.17
N ALA A 71 0.77 3.12 -13.87
CA ALA A 71 0.54 3.78 -15.15
C ALA A 71 0.02 5.22 -15.00
N ASP A 72 -0.41 5.61 -13.80
CA ASP A 72 -0.98 6.93 -13.55
C ASP A 72 0.15 7.91 -13.21
N PRO A 73 0.32 9.00 -13.98
CA PRO A 73 1.41 9.96 -13.73
C PRO A 73 1.40 10.61 -12.34
N GLN A 74 0.23 10.72 -11.72
CA GLN A 74 0.11 11.33 -10.39
C GLN A 74 0.40 10.34 -9.25
N LEU A 75 0.34 9.04 -9.54
CA LEU A 75 0.43 8.00 -8.52
C LEU A 75 1.61 7.06 -8.71
N CYS A 76 2.29 7.12 -9.85
CA CYS A 76 3.35 6.15 -10.19
C CYS A 76 4.53 6.16 -9.24
N ASP A 77 4.76 7.26 -8.54
CA ASP A 77 5.87 7.38 -7.59
C ASP A 77 5.52 6.90 -6.17
N VAL A 78 4.25 6.60 -5.92
CA VAL A 78 3.82 6.13 -4.61
C VAL A 78 4.21 4.66 -4.44
N PRO A 79 4.99 4.31 -3.41
CA PRO A 79 5.37 2.91 -3.21
C PRO A 79 4.16 2.05 -2.85
N VAL A 80 4.11 0.85 -3.43
CA VAL A 80 3.06 -0.13 -3.18
C VAL A 80 3.66 -1.34 -2.49
N ILE A 81 3.10 -1.71 -1.33
CA ILE A 81 3.45 -2.93 -0.61
C ILE A 81 2.26 -3.86 -0.70
N PHE A 82 2.46 -5.07 -1.21
CA PHE A 82 1.40 -6.08 -1.23
C PHE A 82 1.24 -6.75 0.13
N ALA A 83 -0.01 -7.00 0.51
CA ALA A 83 -0.34 -7.86 1.65
C ALA A 83 -0.92 -9.15 1.09
N THR A 84 -0.30 -10.29 1.39
CA THR A 84 -0.69 -11.56 0.83
C THR A 84 -0.71 -12.67 1.87
N ALA A 85 -1.70 -13.56 1.79
CA ALA A 85 -1.76 -14.75 2.63
C ALA A 85 -0.78 -15.83 2.16
N LEU A 86 -0.30 -15.70 0.92
CA LEU A 86 0.55 -16.71 0.30
C LEU A 86 1.99 -16.19 0.24
N GLY A 87 2.84 -16.75 1.08
CA GLY A 87 4.26 -16.47 1.04
C GLY A 87 4.98 -17.35 0.04
N ASP A 88 4.45 -17.50 -1.18
CA ASP A 88 5.17 -18.28 -2.19
C ASP A 88 5.98 -17.35 -3.10
N ASP A 89 7.06 -17.91 -3.64
CA ASP A 89 7.99 -17.16 -4.49
C ASP A 89 7.31 -16.64 -5.76
N GLU A 90 6.33 -17.37 -6.27
CA GLU A 90 5.61 -16.98 -7.48
C GLU A 90 4.77 -15.74 -7.27
N ALA A 91 4.04 -15.66 -6.15
CA ALA A 91 3.24 -14.48 -5.81
C ALA A 91 4.15 -13.25 -5.61
N GLU A 92 5.30 -13.43 -4.97
CA GLU A 92 6.29 -12.38 -4.76
C GLU A 92 6.84 -11.86 -6.07
N LEU A 93 7.27 -12.76 -6.96
CA LEU A 93 7.80 -12.38 -8.27
C LEU A 93 6.76 -11.65 -9.12
N ARG A 94 5.51 -12.10 -9.07
CA ARG A 94 4.42 -11.45 -9.79
C ARG A 94 4.15 -10.04 -9.29
N GLY A 95 4.21 -9.85 -7.96
CA GLY A 95 4.05 -8.52 -7.37
C GLY A 95 5.14 -7.56 -7.80
N LEU A 96 6.40 -8.00 -7.77
CA LEU A 96 7.53 -7.19 -8.21
C LEU A 96 7.43 -6.85 -9.70
N ALA A 97 6.96 -7.79 -10.52
CA ALA A 97 6.82 -7.59 -11.97
C ALA A 97 5.79 -6.50 -12.31
N VAL A 98 4.77 -6.28 -11.48
CA VAL A 98 3.77 -5.23 -11.70
C VAL A 98 4.12 -3.90 -11.02
N GLY A 99 5.28 -3.82 -10.38
CA GLY A 99 5.82 -2.58 -9.83
C GLY A 99 5.70 -2.38 -8.33
N ALA A 100 5.32 -3.42 -7.57
CA ALA A 100 5.34 -3.34 -6.12
C ALA A 100 6.77 -3.27 -5.61
N ILE A 101 6.98 -2.54 -4.53
CA ILE A 101 8.31 -2.35 -3.96
C ILE A 101 8.63 -3.39 -2.88
N ASP A 102 7.60 -3.99 -2.28
CA ASP A 102 7.78 -4.93 -1.17
C ASP A 102 6.49 -5.71 -0.97
N TYR A 103 6.51 -6.63 -0.03
CA TYR A 103 5.32 -7.37 0.38
C TYR A 103 5.37 -7.69 1.87
N VAL A 104 4.20 -7.94 2.46
CA VAL A 104 4.08 -8.48 3.82
C VAL A 104 3.12 -9.65 3.77
N THR A 105 3.35 -10.66 4.62
CA THR A 105 2.51 -11.85 4.67
C THR A 105 1.43 -11.72 5.73
N LYS A 106 0.27 -12.31 5.45
CA LYS A 106 -0.80 -12.43 6.45
C LYS A 106 -0.63 -13.76 7.19
N PRO A 107 -0.88 -13.82 8.49
CA PRO A 107 -1.35 -12.74 9.35
C PRO A 107 -0.27 -11.67 9.55
N ILE A 108 -0.71 -10.42 9.60
CA ILE A 108 0.20 -9.28 9.71
C ILE A 108 0.94 -9.31 11.05
N ARG A 109 2.27 -9.17 10.99
CA ARG A 109 3.11 -9.02 12.17
C ARG A 109 3.35 -7.54 12.38
N PRO A 110 2.90 -6.95 13.50
CA PRO A 110 3.00 -5.50 13.70
C PRO A 110 4.39 -4.93 13.51
N ALA A 111 5.41 -5.54 14.11
CA ALA A 111 6.78 -5.02 14.03
C ALA A 111 7.31 -5.04 12.59
N THR A 112 7.02 -6.09 11.83
CA THR A 112 7.43 -6.22 10.44
C THR A 112 6.74 -5.17 9.58
N LEU A 113 5.43 -4.99 9.75
CA LEU A 113 4.67 -3.98 9.00
C LEU A 113 5.20 -2.59 9.30
N GLN A 114 5.38 -2.25 10.57
CA GLN A 114 5.87 -0.94 10.98
C GLN A 114 7.23 -0.63 10.35
N ARG A 115 8.14 -1.58 10.37
CA ARG A 115 9.47 -1.39 9.82
C ARG A 115 9.45 -1.18 8.31
N ARG A 116 8.71 -2.00 7.58
CA ARG A 116 8.64 -1.90 6.12
C ARG A 116 7.97 -0.60 5.68
N VAL A 117 6.88 -0.24 6.31
CA VAL A 117 6.19 1.02 6.02
C VAL A 117 7.11 2.20 6.28
N ARG A 118 7.75 2.23 7.45
CA ARG A 118 8.65 3.33 7.80
C ARG A 118 9.79 3.47 6.80
N ASN A 119 10.42 2.37 6.42
CA ASN A 119 11.55 2.40 5.49
C ASN A 119 11.14 2.98 4.13
N HIS A 120 10.02 2.54 3.59
CA HIS A 120 9.60 2.99 2.27
C HIS A 120 9.02 4.41 2.27
N VAL A 121 8.35 4.82 3.34
CA VAL A 121 7.89 6.20 3.48
C VAL A 121 9.08 7.16 3.56
N GLN A 122 10.11 6.81 4.34
CA GLN A 122 11.31 7.64 4.45
C GLN A 122 12.03 7.75 3.13
N MET A 123 12.17 6.65 2.41
CA MET A 123 12.83 6.65 1.10
C MET A 123 12.09 7.53 0.09
N LYS A 124 10.77 7.46 0.07
CA LYS A 124 9.97 8.30 -0.82
C LYS A 124 10.13 9.79 -0.48
N ARG A 125 10.07 10.14 0.80
CA ARG A 125 10.23 11.53 1.24
C ARG A 125 11.61 12.08 0.91
N MET A 126 12.64 11.25 1.03
CA MET A 126 13.99 11.65 0.63
C MET A 126 14.08 11.92 -0.86
N ARG A 127 13.47 11.07 -1.71
CA ARG A 127 13.43 11.30 -3.15
C ARG A 127 12.71 12.60 -3.49
N ASP A 128 11.58 12.84 -2.82
CA ASP A 128 10.78 14.05 -3.07
C ASP A 128 11.55 15.32 -2.72
N GLN A 129 12.39 15.26 -1.68
CA GLN A 129 13.23 16.39 -1.28
C GLN A 129 14.37 16.66 -2.28
N LEU A 130 14.82 15.64 -2.97
CA LEU A 130 15.91 15.74 -3.94
C LEU A 130 15.42 16.14 -5.34
N ALA A 131 14.12 16.03 -5.59
CA ALA A 131 13.53 16.32 -6.89
C ALA A 131 13.43 17.83 -7.17
#